data_ebfae462a4784bb5e4b6a0ba510f1af0
#
_entry.id   ebfae462a4784bb5e4b6a0ba510f1af0
#
_cell.length_a   1.000
_cell.length_b   1.000
_cell.length_c   1.000
_cell.angle_alpha   90.00
_cell.angle_beta   90.00
_cell.angle_gamma   90.00
#
_symmetry.space_group_name_H-M   'P 1'
#
loop_
_entity.id
_entity.type
_entity.pdbx_description
1 polymer ?
#
loop_
_entity_poly.entity_id
_entity_poly.type
_entity_poly.pdbx_seq_one_letter_code
_entity_poly.pdbx_strand_id
1 'polypeptide(L)'
;MNTSFSITRLDKTFGVIVEGLKLADLKNSQADELYKLWIEHHLLIFPNQHLSQDEQIKFAKLFGEMEFDITPISNVRKDGSIRDPVNDDIVKSLRGNMEWHHDSTYMPIQAKGSVFTAHQVPVKGGRRVGRI
;
A
#
# COMPACT_ATOMS: atom_id res chain seq x y z
N MET A 1 5.17 -18.00 20.30
CA MET A 1 4.98 -18.38 18.88
C MET A 1 6.26 -18.04 18.15
N ASN A 2 6.87 -19.02 17.48
CA ASN A 2 8.11 -18.76 16.75
C ASN A 2 7.72 -18.19 15.38
N THR A 3 7.53 -16.88 15.28
CA THR A 3 7.25 -16.20 14.03
C THR A 3 8.49 -16.24 13.15
N SER A 4 8.32 -16.58 11.88
CA SER A 4 9.43 -16.63 10.90
C SER A 4 9.92 -15.24 10.46
N PHE A 5 9.46 -14.18 11.09
CA PHE A 5 9.75 -12.77 10.79
C PHE A 5 9.83 -11.94 12.06
N SER A 6 10.48 -10.80 11.97
CA SER A 6 10.58 -9.83 13.07
C SER A 6 9.58 -8.69 12.91
N ILE A 7 9.17 -8.10 14.03
CA ILE A 7 8.20 -7.01 14.10
C ILE A 7 8.82 -5.87 14.90
N THR A 8 8.84 -4.67 14.30
CA THR A 8 9.25 -3.44 14.98
C THR A 8 8.09 -2.46 14.99
N ARG A 9 7.60 -2.07 16.16
CA ARG A 9 6.53 -1.06 16.26
C ARG A 9 7.04 0.30 15.80
N LEU A 10 6.21 1.03 15.07
CA LEU A 10 6.49 2.42 14.77
C LEU A 10 6.36 3.26 16.04
N ASP A 11 7.21 4.28 16.17
CA ASP A 11 7.10 5.28 17.24
C ASP A 11 5.94 6.26 16.95
N LYS A 12 4.74 5.70 16.76
CA LYS A 12 3.48 6.38 16.40
C LYS A 12 2.31 5.63 17.03
N THR A 13 1.10 6.16 16.81
CA THR A 13 -0.14 5.60 17.35
C THR A 13 -0.42 4.18 16.85
N PHE A 14 -0.02 3.85 15.60
CA PHE A 14 -0.27 2.55 14.98
C PHE A 14 0.81 2.22 13.94
N GLY A 15 0.85 0.95 13.54
CA GLY A 15 1.72 0.44 12.49
C GLY A 15 2.96 -0.27 12.99
N VAL A 16 3.40 -1.22 12.20
CA VAL A 16 4.63 -2.01 12.43
C VAL A 16 5.42 -2.19 11.15
N ILE A 17 6.73 -2.31 11.30
CA ILE A 17 7.64 -2.79 10.26
C ILE A 17 7.77 -4.29 10.43
N VAL A 18 7.59 -5.03 9.33
CA VAL A 18 7.72 -6.49 9.27
C VAL A 18 8.90 -6.84 8.38
N GLU A 19 9.89 -7.53 8.93
CA GLU A 19 11.12 -7.91 8.23
C GLU A 19 11.37 -9.42 8.31
N GLY A 20 12.16 -9.94 7.37
CA GLY A 20 12.48 -11.37 7.31
C GLY A 20 11.52 -12.19 6.44
N LEU A 21 10.57 -11.55 5.75
CA LEU A 21 9.69 -12.18 4.77
C LEU A 21 10.03 -11.74 3.34
N LYS A 22 9.77 -12.65 2.41
CA LYS A 22 9.66 -12.35 0.97
C LYS A 22 8.20 -12.47 0.57
N LEU A 23 7.53 -11.36 0.30
CA LEU A 23 6.10 -11.34 0.00
C LEU A 23 5.75 -12.07 -1.31
N ALA A 24 6.66 -12.08 -2.28
CA ALA A 24 6.51 -12.83 -3.53
C ALA A 24 6.34 -14.36 -3.30
N ASP A 25 6.97 -14.89 -2.24
CA ASP A 25 7.02 -16.32 -1.90
C ASP A 25 6.20 -16.66 -0.64
N LEU A 26 5.25 -15.80 -0.26
CA LEU A 26 4.50 -15.94 0.98
C LEU A 26 3.65 -17.22 0.98
N LYS A 27 3.70 -17.96 2.09
CA LYS A 27 2.87 -19.15 2.33
C LYS A 27 1.52 -18.75 2.94
N ASN A 28 0.47 -19.53 2.71
CA ASN A 28 -0.87 -19.26 3.25
C ASN A 28 -0.86 -19.12 4.79
N SER A 29 -0.11 -19.96 5.50
CA SER A 29 0.02 -19.87 6.96
C SER A 29 0.62 -18.53 7.43
N GLN A 30 1.56 -17.97 6.67
CA GLN A 30 2.14 -16.66 6.94
C GLN A 30 1.15 -15.52 6.61
N ALA A 31 0.31 -15.70 5.58
CA ALA A 31 -0.74 -14.74 5.28
C ALA A 31 -1.76 -14.61 6.42
N ASP A 32 -2.14 -15.74 7.05
CA ASP A 32 -3.03 -15.74 8.23
C ASP A 32 -2.40 -15.02 9.44
N GLU A 33 -1.09 -15.20 9.65
CA GLU A 33 -0.34 -14.49 10.68
C GLU A 33 -0.30 -12.97 10.39
N LEU A 34 -0.01 -12.59 9.14
CA LEU A 34 0.01 -11.19 8.71
C LEU A 34 -1.38 -10.56 8.80
N TYR A 35 -2.45 -11.31 8.50
CA TYR A 35 -3.81 -10.81 8.65
C TYR A 35 -4.12 -10.43 10.10
N LYS A 36 -3.78 -11.30 11.05
CA LYS A 36 -3.95 -11.04 12.49
C LYS A 36 -3.14 -9.81 12.93
N LEU A 37 -1.89 -9.74 12.48
CA LEU A 37 -1.01 -8.62 12.76
C LEU A 37 -1.56 -7.30 12.18
N TRP A 38 -2.14 -7.35 10.98
CA TRP A 38 -2.76 -6.19 10.35
C TRP A 38 -3.98 -5.70 11.14
N ILE A 39 -4.84 -6.60 11.59
CA ILE A 39 -5.98 -6.24 12.44
C ILE A 39 -5.53 -5.61 13.76
N GLU A 40 -4.43 -6.10 14.34
CA GLU A 40 -3.89 -5.56 15.61
C GLU A 40 -3.24 -4.19 15.44
N HIS A 41 -2.49 -4.00 14.35
CA HIS A 41 -1.63 -2.82 14.17
C HIS A 41 -2.10 -1.86 13.06
N HIS A 42 -3.11 -2.22 12.27
CA HIS A 42 -3.75 -1.44 11.20
C HIS A 42 -2.86 -1.08 10.01
N LEU A 43 -1.55 -1.06 10.15
CA LEU A 43 -0.57 -0.79 9.09
C LEU A 43 0.62 -1.72 9.20
N LEU A 44 0.91 -2.43 8.12
CA LEU A 44 2.11 -3.24 7.98
C LEU A 44 3.02 -2.61 6.91
N ILE A 45 4.28 -2.39 7.26
CA ILE A 45 5.30 -1.88 6.34
C ILE A 45 6.32 -2.99 6.10
N PHE A 46 6.55 -3.31 4.84
CA PHE A 46 7.49 -4.33 4.38
C PHE A 46 8.62 -3.69 3.58
N PRO A 47 9.77 -3.41 4.17
CA PRO A 47 10.90 -2.83 3.47
C PRO A 47 11.45 -3.76 2.38
N ASN A 48 12.00 -3.16 1.31
CA ASN A 48 12.83 -3.84 0.30
C ASN A 48 12.19 -5.04 -0.41
N GLN A 49 10.87 -5.03 -0.63
CA GLN A 49 10.19 -6.14 -1.27
C GLN A 49 10.31 -6.12 -2.79
N HIS A 50 10.33 -4.94 -3.43
CA HIS A 50 10.50 -4.75 -4.89
C HIS A 50 9.55 -5.61 -5.74
N LEU A 51 8.28 -5.75 -5.30
CA LEU A 51 7.29 -6.56 -5.99
C LEU A 51 7.02 -6.06 -7.41
N SER A 52 6.93 -6.99 -8.36
CA SER A 52 6.28 -6.74 -9.64
C SER A 52 4.78 -6.52 -9.44
N GLN A 53 4.09 -6.05 -10.49
CA GLN A 53 2.63 -5.87 -10.43
C GLN A 53 1.90 -7.18 -10.16
N ASP A 54 2.31 -8.27 -10.82
CA ASP A 54 1.70 -9.59 -10.64
C ASP A 54 1.90 -10.14 -9.22
N GLU A 55 3.08 -9.94 -8.64
CA GLU A 55 3.36 -10.31 -7.26
C GLU A 55 2.56 -9.47 -6.26
N GLN A 56 2.38 -8.18 -6.53
CA GLN A 56 1.52 -7.31 -5.71
C GLN A 56 0.06 -7.77 -5.75
N ILE A 57 -0.46 -8.12 -6.94
CA ILE A 57 -1.81 -8.66 -7.10
C ILE A 57 -1.95 -9.99 -6.35
N LYS A 58 -0.99 -10.88 -6.52
CA LYS A 58 -0.98 -12.19 -5.84
C LYS A 58 -0.99 -12.01 -4.32
N PHE A 59 -0.17 -11.09 -3.80
CA PHE A 59 -0.13 -10.77 -2.38
C PHE A 59 -1.47 -10.20 -1.89
N ALA A 60 -2.05 -9.23 -2.60
CA ALA A 60 -3.31 -8.61 -2.22
C ALA A 60 -4.46 -9.63 -2.14
N LYS A 61 -4.52 -10.58 -3.08
CA LYS A 61 -5.54 -11.64 -3.13
C LYS A 61 -5.51 -12.60 -1.93
N LEU A 62 -4.42 -12.66 -1.18
CA LEU A 62 -4.37 -13.44 0.07
C LEU A 62 -5.29 -12.87 1.17
N PHE A 63 -5.68 -11.60 1.06
CA PHE A 63 -6.50 -10.90 2.05
C PHE A 63 -7.96 -10.72 1.63
N GLY A 64 -8.29 -11.03 0.39
CA GLY A 64 -9.65 -10.95 -0.15
C GLY A 64 -9.69 -10.70 -1.65
N GLU A 65 -10.90 -10.63 -2.19
CA GLU A 65 -11.10 -10.26 -3.59
C GLU A 65 -10.67 -8.82 -3.83
N MET A 66 -10.12 -8.58 -5.02
CA MET A 66 -9.72 -7.24 -5.42
C MET A 66 -10.93 -6.49 -5.99
N GLU A 67 -11.14 -5.28 -5.53
CA GLU A 67 -12.19 -4.39 -6.01
C GLU A 67 -11.78 -3.70 -7.32
N PHE A 68 -10.50 -3.39 -7.46
CA PHE A 68 -9.93 -2.73 -8.64
C PHE A 68 -8.62 -3.41 -9.07
N ASP A 69 -8.29 -3.26 -10.34
CA ASP A 69 -6.93 -3.50 -10.83
C ASP A 69 -5.96 -2.47 -10.22
N ILE A 70 -4.66 -2.74 -10.39
CA ILE A 70 -3.62 -1.80 -9.92
C ILE A 70 -3.83 -0.42 -10.53
N THR A 71 -4.04 0.56 -9.68
CA THR A 71 -4.17 1.96 -10.06
C THR A 71 -2.89 2.71 -9.69
N PRO A 72 -2.08 3.16 -10.66
CA PRO A 72 -0.87 3.90 -10.38
C PRO A 72 -1.17 5.29 -9.83
N ILE A 73 -0.59 5.61 -8.68
CA ILE A 73 -0.57 6.97 -8.14
C ILE A 73 0.70 7.64 -8.68
N SER A 74 0.60 8.29 -9.83
CA SER A 74 1.77 8.80 -10.54
C SER A 74 1.45 10.02 -11.40
N ASN A 75 2.37 10.99 -11.38
CA ASN A 75 2.39 12.11 -12.32
C ASN A 75 3.25 11.84 -13.56
N VAL A 76 3.70 10.60 -13.75
CA VAL A 76 4.46 10.16 -14.92
C VAL A 76 3.54 9.43 -15.89
N ARG A 77 3.62 9.73 -17.18
CA ARG A 77 2.89 9.03 -18.26
C ARG A 77 3.59 7.72 -18.62
N LYS A 78 2.89 6.88 -19.38
CA LYS A 78 3.45 5.60 -19.86
C LYS A 78 4.69 5.76 -20.74
N ASP A 79 4.84 6.89 -21.42
CA ASP A 79 5.99 7.24 -22.26
C ASP A 79 7.17 7.83 -21.44
N GLY A 80 7.06 7.92 -20.12
CA GLY A 80 8.05 8.48 -19.22
C GLY A 80 7.97 10.01 -19.06
N SER A 81 7.13 10.71 -19.80
CA SER A 81 6.97 12.16 -19.67
C SER A 81 6.24 12.52 -18.38
N ILE A 82 6.57 13.68 -17.82
CA ILE A 82 5.89 14.21 -16.63
C ILE A 82 4.63 14.96 -17.06
N ARG A 83 3.52 14.70 -16.35
CA ARG A 83 2.25 15.38 -16.56
C ARG A 83 2.33 16.86 -16.20
N ASP A 84 1.59 17.70 -16.92
CA ASP A 84 1.49 19.13 -16.60
C ASP A 84 0.96 19.31 -15.16
N PRO A 85 1.72 20.03 -14.30
CA PRO A 85 1.35 20.17 -12.89
C PRO A 85 0.12 21.03 -12.65
N VAL A 86 -0.34 21.80 -13.65
CA VAL A 86 -1.46 22.75 -13.52
C VAL A 86 -2.70 22.27 -14.26
N ASN A 87 -2.54 21.80 -15.50
CA ASN A 87 -3.65 21.60 -16.40
C ASN A 87 -4.08 20.13 -16.54
N ASP A 88 -3.21 19.17 -16.21
CA ASP A 88 -3.53 17.74 -16.33
C ASP A 88 -4.56 17.30 -15.26
N ASP A 89 -5.66 16.70 -15.69
CA ASP A 89 -6.77 16.33 -14.79
C ASP A 89 -6.40 15.22 -13.81
N ILE A 90 -5.47 14.33 -14.18
CA ILE A 90 -4.96 13.31 -13.24
C ILE A 90 -4.17 13.98 -12.12
N VAL A 91 -3.35 14.99 -12.45
CA VAL A 91 -2.62 15.74 -11.42
C VAL A 91 -3.55 16.52 -10.51
N LYS A 92 -4.62 17.11 -11.05
CA LYS A 92 -5.67 17.76 -10.24
C LYS A 92 -6.34 16.78 -9.29
N SER A 93 -6.70 15.58 -9.79
CA SER A 93 -7.25 14.50 -8.96
C SER A 93 -6.28 14.05 -7.88
N LEU A 94 -5.00 13.84 -8.20
CA LEU A 94 -3.97 13.48 -7.22
C LEU A 94 -3.81 14.55 -6.14
N ARG A 95 -3.96 15.83 -6.47
CA ARG A 95 -3.96 16.92 -5.48
C ARG A 95 -5.18 16.85 -4.57
N GLY A 96 -6.37 16.57 -5.10
CA GLY A 96 -7.58 16.36 -4.28
C GLY A 96 -7.38 15.24 -3.26
N ASN A 97 -6.70 14.16 -3.63
CA ASN A 97 -6.37 13.05 -2.74
C ASN A 97 -5.29 13.38 -1.68
N MET A 98 -4.73 14.58 -1.68
CA MET A 98 -3.82 15.03 -0.60
C MET A 98 -4.56 15.55 0.63
N GLU A 99 -5.84 15.86 0.49
CA GLU A 99 -6.70 16.25 1.61
C GLU A 99 -7.09 15.01 2.44
N TRP A 100 -7.54 15.22 3.68
CA TRP A 100 -8.01 14.13 4.54
C TRP A 100 -9.25 13.48 3.94
N HIS A 101 -9.17 12.21 3.67
CA HIS A 101 -10.25 11.40 3.09
C HIS A 101 -10.18 9.96 3.58
N HIS A 102 -11.26 9.25 3.36
CA HIS A 102 -11.32 7.80 3.44
C HIS A 102 -11.38 7.23 2.02
N ASP A 103 -10.57 6.23 1.73
CA ASP A 103 -10.66 5.48 0.48
C ASP A 103 -11.98 4.66 0.45
N SER A 104 -12.55 4.48 -0.74
CA SER A 104 -13.70 3.62 -1.04
C SER A 104 -15.03 3.97 -0.33
N THR A 105 -15.15 5.11 0.35
CA THR A 105 -16.42 5.50 1.03
C THR A 105 -17.57 5.77 0.09
N TYR A 106 -17.30 5.98 -1.20
CA TYR A 106 -18.29 6.18 -2.26
C TYR A 106 -18.79 4.85 -2.87
N MET A 107 -18.21 3.71 -2.46
CA MET A 107 -18.57 2.39 -2.96
C MET A 107 -19.68 1.75 -2.11
N PRO A 108 -20.60 0.96 -2.71
CA PRO A 108 -21.61 0.22 -1.96
C PRO A 108 -21.03 -0.74 -0.92
N ILE A 109 -19.86 -1.32 -1.22
CA ILE A 109 -19.08 -2.14 -0.30
C ILE A 109 -17.70 -1.47 -0.19
N GLN A 110 -17.36 -1.04 1.00
CA GLN A 110 -16.09 -0.39 1.25
C GLN A 110 -14.95 -1.41 1.22
N ALA A 111 -13.82 -1.05 0.62
CA ALA A 111 -12.62 -1.89 0.62
C ALA A 111 -12.15 -2.16 2.06
N LYS A 112 -11.81 -3.42 2.34
CA LYS A 112 -11.25 -3.85 3.64
C LYS A 112 -9.91 -3.18 3.93
N GLY A 113 -9.12 -2.93 2.92
CA GLY A 113 -7.81 -2.29 3.00
C GLY A 113 -7.17 -2.14 1.64
N SER A 114 -5.94 -1.67 1.62
CA SER A 114 -5.20 -1.45 0.37
C SER A 114 -3.75 -1.91 0.48
N VAL A 115 -3.20 -2.34 -0.63
CA VAL A 115 -1.80 -2.73 -0.79
C VAL A 115 -1.10 -1.71 -1.67
N PHE A 116 -0.16 -0.97 -1.10
CA PHE A 116 0.65 0.01 -1.81
C PHE A 116 2.07 -0.50 -2.02
N THR A 117 2.57 -0.37 -3.25
CA THR A 117 3.97 -0.63 -3.57
C THR A 117 4.62 0.64 -4.10
N ALA A 118 5.75 1.03 -3.51
CA ALA A 118 6.52 2.18 -3.94
C ALA A 118 7.54 1.75 -5.01
N HIS A 119 7.23 1.99 -6.29
CA HIS A 119 8.15 1.71 -7.40
C HIS A 119 9.15 2.85 -7.62
N GLN A 120 8.70 4.09 -7.44
CA GLN A 120 9.54 5.28 -7.57
C GLN A 120 9.08 6.32 -6.55
N VAL A 121 10.03 6.83 -5.80
CA VAL A 121 9.78 7.84 -4.77
C VAL A 121 10.58 9.11 -5.06
N PRO A 122 10.03 10.30 -4.79
CA PRO A 122 10.76 11.55 -4.96
C PRO A 122 11.88 11.67 -3.91
N VAL A 123 12.97 12.34 -4.28
CA VAL A 123 14.10 12.62 -3.37
C VAL A 123 13.66 13.50 -2.18
N LYS A 124 12.68 14.38 -2.41
CA LYS A 124 12.09 15.26 -1.38
C LYS A 124 10.58 15.27 -1.49
N GLY A 125 9.88 15.30 -0.37
CA GLY A 125 8.41 15.30 -0.33
C GLY A 125 7.81 13.91 -0.37
N GLY A 126 6.56 13.80 -0.84
CA GLY A 126 5.86 12.53 -1.00
C GLY A 126 5.46 11.85 0.32
N ARG A 127 5.22 12.61 1.38
CA ARG A 127 4.76 12.06 2.66
C ARG A 127 3.32 11.56 2.56
N ARG A 128 3.08 10.40 3.15
CA ARG A 128 1.73 9.96 3.52
C ARG A 128 1.52 10.13 5.02
N VAL A 129 0.35 10.62 5.37
CA VAL A 129 -0.07 10.79 6.76
C VAL A 129 -1.41 10.08 6.93
N GLY A 130 -1.52 9.22 7.95
CA GLY A 130 -2.75 8.51 8.29
C GLY A 130 -3.22 8.88 9.70
N ARG A 131 -4.52 8.82 9.92
CA ARG A 131 -5.16 8.83 11.25
C ARG A 131 -6.10 7.65 11.35
N ILE A 132 -6.22 7.10 12.54
CA ILE A 132 -7.22 6.11 12.91
C ILE A 132 -8.38 6.85 13.58
#